data_24efde25fde881c65f06f21a8f6d7a68
#
_entry.id   24efde25fde881c65f06f21a8f6d7a68
#
_cell.length_a   1.000
_cell.length_b   1.000
_cell.length_c   1.000
_cell.angle_alpha   90.00
_cell.angle_beta   90.00
_cell.angle_gamma   90.00
#
_symmetry.space_group_name_H-M   'P 1'
#
loop_
_entity.id
_entity.type
_entity.pdbx_description
1 polymer ?
#
loop_
_entity_poly.entity_id
_entity_poly.type
_entity_poly.pdbx_seq_one_letter_code
_entity_poly.pdbx_strand_id
1 'polypeptide(L)'
;LDDINTLAAEYESEGWETIVLHPGDVSTTVEENAGFRLVVPESELEVLDEAVNKDEESFSEFELHRAPAESLLMFVVTVKSNKHDQAIFFPTYYNPEVDKDFITAVQKQGAVFTKITNLDQSRQYSFCHSDPALFVP
;
A
#
# COMPACT_ATOMS: atom_id res chain seq x y z
N LEU A 1 6.52 -11.78 -5.59
CA LEU A 1 7.13 -11.86 -4.28
C LEU A 1 6.49 -12.96 -3.46
N ASP A 2 7.29 -13.92 -3.07
CA ASP A 2 6.80 -15.10 -2.36
C ASP A 2 6.13 -14.75 -1.04
N ASP A 3 6.66 -13.74 -0.34
CA ASP A 3 6.13 -13.33 0.96
C ASP A 3 4.69 -12.80 0.87
N ILE A 4 4.36 -12.05 -0.17
CA ILE A 4 3.00 -11.55 -0.40
C ILE A 4 2.04 -12.71 -0.63
N ASN A 5 2.42 -13.65 -1.48
CA ASN A 5 1.58 -14.80 -1.79
C ASN A 5 1.35 -15.67 -0.56
N THR A 6 2.37 -15.82 0.28
CA THR A 6 2.26 -16.56 1.54
C THR A 6 1.29 -15.88 2.50
N LEU A 7 1.41 -14.56 2.65
CA LEU A 7 0.48 -13.79 3.50
C LEU A 7 -0.95 -13.88 3.00
N ALA A 8 -1.14 -13.72 1.69
CA ALA A 8 -2.48 -13.81 1.10
C ALA A 8 -3.09 -15.19 1.33
N ALA A 9 -2.30 -16.26 1.16
CA ALA A 9 -2.75 -17.62 1.40
C ALA A 9 -3.17 -17.86 2.85
N GLU A 10 -2.44 -17.28 3.80
CA GLU A 10 -2.79 -17.36 5.22
C GLU A 10 -4.14 -16.72 5.50
N TYR A 11 -4.39 -15.54 4.93
CA TYR A 11 -5.68 -14.86 5.06
C TYR A 11 -6.80 -15.66 4.42
N GLU A 12 -6.56 -16.21 3.23
CA GLU A 12 -7.56 -17.03 2.53
C GLU A 12 -7.93 -18.26 3.34
N SER A 13 -6.96 -18.87 4.04
CA SER A 13 -7.22 -20.02 4.88
C SER A 13 -8.11 -19.68 6.07
N GLU A 14 -8.18 -18.41 6.45
CA GLU A 14 -9.03 -17.92 7.52
C GLU A 14 -10.37 -17.36 7.01
N GLY A 15 -10.64 -17.50 5.73
CA GLY A 15 -11.91 -17.08 5.13
C GLY A 15 -11.92 -15.69 4.53
N TRP A 16 -10.78 -15.04 4.42
CA TRP A 16 -10.69 -13.71 3.82
C TRP A 16 -10.66 -13.77 2.30
N GLU A 17 -11.28 -12.78 1.67
CA GLU A 17 -11.11 -12.53 0.25
C GLU A 17 -9.90 -11.64 0.06
N THR A 18 -8.96 -12.02 -0.79
CA THR A 18 -7.69 -11.31 -0.95
C THR A 18 -7.54 -10.72 -2.35
N ILE A 19 -6.90 -9.55 -2.40
CA ILE A 19 -6.53 -8.88 -3.64
C ILE A 19 -5.04 -8.60 -3.55
N VAL A 20 -4.26 -9.16 -4.46
CA VAL A 20 -2.82 -8.93 -4.51
C VAL A 20 -2.52 -8.02 -5.70
N LEU A 21 -1.88 -6.89 -5.44
CA LEU A 21 -1.52 -5.93 -6.47
C LEU A 21 -0.04 -6.10 -6.86
N HIS A 22 0.24 -5.95 -8.15
CA HIS A 22 1.58 -6.09 -8.72
C HIS A 22 1.96 -4.78 -9.41
N PRO A 23 2.39 -3.76 -8.65
CA PRO A 23 2.72 -2.47 -9.25
C PRO A 23 3.91 -2.59 -10.21
N GLY A 24 3.78 -1.98 -11.37
CA GLY A 24 4.87 -1.86 -12.33
C GLY A 24 5.80 -0.70 -12.00
N ASP A 25 5.34 0.22 -11.16
CA ASP A 25 6.12 1.37 -10.71
C ASP A 25 5.73 1.75 -9.29
N VAL A 26 6.73 2.07 -8.48
CA VAL A 26 6.56 2.55 -7.10
C VAL A 26 7.43 3.79 -6.94
N SER A 27 6.82 4.90 -6.50
CA SER A 27 7.56 6.13 -6.24
C SER A 27 7.08 6.76 -4.93
N THR A 28 7.93 7.64 -4.37
CA THR A 28 7.55 8.44 -3.21
C THR A 28 7.05 9.81 -3.66
N THR A 29 6.15 10.39 -2.87
CA THR A 29 5.66 11.75 -3.11
C THR A 29 5.83 12.55 -1.83
N VAL A 30 6.20 13.83 -1.97
CA VAL A 30 6.46 14.71 -0.82
C VAL A 30 5.47 15.87 -0.73
N GLU A 31 4.62 16.01 -1.71
CA GLU A 31 3.61 17.05 -1.75
C GLU A 31 2.41 16.68 -0.88
N GLU A 32 1.31 17.39 -1.02
CA GLU A 32 0.09 17.12 -0.26
C GLU A 32 -0.24 15.63 -0.23
N ASN A 33 -0.51 15.11 0.97
CA ASN A 33 -0.73 13.69 1.20
C ASN A 33 0.50 12.85 0.80
N ALA A 34 1.63 13.22 1.37
CA ALA A 34 2.92 12.55 1.10
C ALA A 34 2.85 11.06 1.43
N GLY A 35 3.50 10.26 0.58
CA GLY A 35 3.52 8.82 0.73
C GLY A 35 4.03 8.12 -0.52
N PHE A 36 3.40 7.00 -0.86
CA PHE A 36 3.77 6.20 -2.02
C PHE A 36 2.74 6.34 -3.13
N ARG A 37 3.22 6.28 -4.36
CA ARG A 37 2.36 6.15 -5.54
C ARG A 37 2.71 4.84 -6.21
N LEU A 38 1.69 4.01 -6.44
CA LEU A 38 1.82 2.71 -7.09
C LEU A 38 1.01 2.73 -8.38
N VAL A 39 1.66 2.35 -9.49
CA VAL A 39 0.98 2.20 -10.78
C VAL A 39 0.75 0.71 -11.00
N VAL A 40 -0.50 0.30 -11.10
CA VAL A 40 -0.89 -1.10 -11.26
C VAL A 40 -1.54 -1.33 -12.63
N PRO A 41 -1.55 -2.59 -13.11
CA PRO A 41 -2.27 -2.91 -14.36
C PRO A 41 -3.76 -2.60 -14.26
N GLU A 42 -4.36 -2.23 -15.39
CA GLU A 42 -5.80 -1.94 -15.46
C GLU A 42 -6.66 -3.06 -14.89
N SER A 43 -6.31 -4.31 -15.17
CA SER A 43 -7.06 -5.47 -14.68
C SER A 43 -7.10 -5.54 -13.17
N GLU A 44 -6.00 -5.17 -12.52
CA GLU A 44 -5.93 -5.15 -11.06
C GLU A 44 -6.71 -3.97 -10.49
N LEU A 45 -6.67 -2.83 -11.16
CA LEU A 45 -7.42 -1.67 -10.73
C LEU A 45 -8.93 -1.92 -10.81
N GLU A 46 -9.39 -2.67 -11.82
CA GLU A 46 -10.80 -3.06 -11.93
C GLU A 46 -11.24 -3.96 -10.77
N VAL A 47 -10.40 -4.91 -10.37
CA VAL A 47 -10.69 -5.77 -9.22
C VAL A 47 -10.74 -4.95 -7.93
N LEU A 48 -9.79 -4.03 -7.77
CA LEU A 48 -9.75 -3.13 -6.62
C LEU A 48 -10.99 -2.25 -6.57
N ASP A 49 -11.40 -1.74 -7.72
CA ASP A 49 -12.58 -0.89 -7.88
C ASP A 49 -13.84 -1.58 -7.36
N GLU A 50 -14.05 -2.83 -7.76
CA GLU A 50 -15.20 -3.62 -7.30
C GLU A 50 -15.22 -3.81 -5.80
N ALA A 51 -14.06 -4.03 -5.19
CA ALA A 51 -13.97 -4.25 -3.75
C ALA A 51 -14.14 -2.97 -2.94
N VAL A 52 -13.47 -1.90 -3.36
CA VAL A 52 -13.34 -0.66 -2.57
C VAL A 52 -14.55 0.27 -2.75
N ASN A 53 -15.08 0.40 -3.96
CA ASN A 53 -16.21 1.31 -4.22
C ASN A 53 -17.46 0.99 -3.43
N LYS A 54 -17.64 -0.26 -3.04
CA LYS A 54 -18.84 -0.66 -2.28
C LYS A 54 -18.82 -0.10 -0.86
N ASP A 55 -17.63 0.03 -0.26
CA ASP A 55 -17.49 0.49 1.12
C ASP A 55 -16.04 0.88 1.39
N GLU A 56 -15.61 1.97 0.76
CA GLU A 56 -14.21 2.43 0.86
C GLU A 56 -13.81 2.72 2.30
N GLU A 57 -14.71 3.28 3.09
CA GLU A 57 -14.42 3.63 4.48
C GLU A 57 -14.15 2.43 5.37
N SER A 58 -14.62 1.25 4.99
CA SER A 58 -14.40 0.04 5.78
C SER A 58 -12.96 -0.46 5.73
N PHE A 59 -12.17 -0.01 4.74
CA PHE A 59 -10.75 -0.34 4.64
C PHE A 59 -9.92 0.60 5.51
N SER A 60 -10.11 0.47 6.83
CA SER A 60 -9.59 1.40 7.82
C SER A 60 -8.41 0.87 8.63
N GLU A 61 -8.08 -0.40 8.50
CA GLU A 61 -6.97 -1.00 9.22
C GLU A 61 -5.86 -1.43 8.26
N PHE A 62 -4.62 -1.43 8.75
CA PHE A 62 -3.51 -1.90 7.95
C PHE A 62 -2.49 -2.65 8.82
N GLU A 63 -1.75 -3.52 8.17
CA GLU A 63 -0.59 -4.19 8.76
C GLU A 63 0.61 -3.97 7.84
N LEU A 64 1.78 -3.97 8.42
CA LEU A 64 3.01 -3.73 7.70
C LEU A 64 4.03 -4.82 8.02
N HIS A 65 4.56 -5.43 6.96
CA HIS A 65 5.69 -6.34 7.06
C HIS A 65 6.90 -5.66 6.44
N ARG A 66 7.95 -5.49 7.21
CA ARG A 66 9.13 -4.73 6.82
C ARG A 66 10.30 -5.68 6.59
N ALA A 67 11.00 -5.50 5.49
CA ALA A 67 12.19 -6.29 5.16
C ALA A 67 13.27 -5.38 4.59
N PRO A 68 14.46 -5.33 5.21
CA PRO A 68 15.57 -4.59 4.61
C PRO A 68 16.11 -5.36 3.41
N ALA A 69 16.50 -4.64 2.36
CA ALA A 69 17.07 -5.22 1.16
C ALA A 69 18.14 -4.28 0.61
N GLU A 70 19.37 -4.53 1.00
CA GLU A 70 20.53 -3.70 0.63
C GLU A 70 20.30 -2.23 1.02
N SER A 71 20.17 -1.34 0.03
CA SER A 71 19.97 0.09 0.27
C SER A 71 18.50 0.48 0.40
N LEU A 72 17.57 -0.47 0.20
CA LEU A 72 16.14 -0.20 0.22
C LEU A 72 15.49 -0.65 1.50
N LEU A 73 14.45 0.07 1.91
CA LEU A 73 13.47 -0.42 2.87
C LEU A 73 12.28 -0.93 2.06
N MET A 74 11.98 -2.22 2.21
CA MET A 74 10.86 -2.84 1.53
C MET A 74 9.76 -3.17 2.52
N PHE A 75 8.53 -3.03 2.05
CA PHE A 75 7.35 -3.29 2.87
C PHE A 75 6.33 -4.11 2.09
N VAL A 76 5.64 -4.98 2.80
CA VAL A 76 4.37 -5.53 2.32
C VAL A 76 3.29 -4.86 3.15
N VAL A 77 2.41 -4.13 2.49
CA VAL A 77 1.30 -3.44 3.15
C VAL A 77 0.03 -4.26 2.93
N THR A 78 -0.70 -4.50 4.03
CA THR A 78 -2.00 -5.17 4.00
C THR A 78 -3.03 -4.18 4.47
N VAL A 79 -3.96 -3.80 3.60
CA VAL A 79 -5.07 -2.91 3.94
C VAL A 79 -6.31 -3.77 4.10
N LYS A 80 -7.00 -3.63 5.24
CA LYS A 80 -8.05 -4.59 5.63
C LYS A 80 -9.39 -3.93 5.85
N SER A 81 -10.44 -4.65 5.43
CA SER A 81 -11.81 -4.37 5.82
C SER A 81 -12.30 -5.53 6.70
N ASN A 82 -12.36 -5.32 8.00
CA ASN A 82 -12.87 -6.33 8.92
C ASN A 82 -14.38 -6.55 8.73
N LYS A 83 -15.08 -5.53 8.29
CA LYS A 83 -16.52 -5.61 8.02
C LYS A 83 -16.86 -6.60 6.91
N HIS A 84 -16.01 -6.68 5.89
CA HIS A 84 -16.26 -7.51 4.71
C HIS A 84 -15.30 -8.69 4.59
N ASP A 85 -14.38 -8.85 5.53
CA ASP A 85 -13.32 -9.87 5.49
C ASP A 85 -12.56 -9.83 4.15
N GLN A 86 -12.16 -8.62 3.76
CA GLN A 86 -11.38 -8.37 2.55
C GLN A 86 -10.04 -7.76 2.90
N ALA A 87 -8.99 -8.18 2.21
CA ALA A 87 -7.64 -7.67 2.42
C ALA A 87 -6.95 -7.40 1.09
N ILE A 88 -6.28 -6.26 1.00
CA ILE A 88 -5.54 -5.82 -0.18
C ILE A 88 -4.06 -5.84 0.19
N PHE A 89 -3.25 -6.51 -0.62
CA PHE A 89 -1.82 -6.66 -0.39
C PHE A 89 -1.05 -6.01 -1.50
N PHE A 90 -0.02 -5.21 -1.16
CA PHE A 90 0.87 -4.66 -2.17
C PHE A 90 2.25 -4.42 -1.61
N PRO A 91 3.30 -4.53 -2.45
CA PRO A 91 4.65 -4.16 -2.05
C PRO A 91 4.84 -2.66 -2.23
N THR A 92 5.69 -2.07 -1.39
CA THR A 92 6.21 -0.74 -1.62
C THR A 92 7.64 -0.67 -1.09
N TYR A 93 8.40 0.34 -1.52
CA TYR A 93 9.80 0.47 -1.13
C TYR A 93 10.31 1.87 -1.41
N TYR A 94 11.39 2.22 -0.72
CA TYR A 94 12.13 3.45 -1.03
C TYR A 94 13.56 3.34 -0.51
N ASN A 95 14.42 4.24 -0.96
CA ASN A 95 15.81 4.32 -0.52
C ASN A 95 15.93 5.45 0.51
N PRO A 96 16.14 5.15 1.81
CA PRO A 96 16.16 6.19 2.85
C PRO A 96 17.31 7.19 2.71
N GLU A 97 18.39 6.81 2.03
CA GLU A 97 19.51 7.73 1.79
C GLU A 97 19.18 8.75 0.70
N VAL A 98 18.36 8.37 -0.28
CA VAL A 98 17.98 9.22 -1.40
C VAL A 98 16.70 10.02 -1.08
N ASP A 99 15.75 9.38 -0.43
CA ASP A 99 14.40 9.93 -0.23
C ASP A 99 14.24 10.57 1.15
N LYS A 100 15.22 11.35 1.59
CA LYS A 100 15.19 12.03 2.89
C LYS A 100 14.04 13.02 3.02
N ASP A 101 13.68 13.67 1.92
CA ASP A 101 12.56 14.61 1.90
C ASP A 101 11.22 13.89 2.16
N PHE A 102 11.09 12.66 1.66
CA PHE A 102 9.92 11.83 1.94
C PHE A 102 9.80 11.55 3.44
N ILE A 103 10.92 11.15 4.08
CA ILE A 103 10.93 10.85 5.52
C ILE A 103 10.47 12.07 6.32
N THR A 104 11.05 13.24 6.02
CA THR A 104 10.68 14.49 6.68
C THR A 104 9.21 14.82 6.46
N ALA A 105 8.73 14.68 5.23
CA ALA A 105 7.36 15.03 4.88
C ALA A 105 6.34 14.17 5.63
N VAL A 106 6.54 12.84 5.68
CA VAL A 106 5.58 11.95 6.33
C VAL A 106 5.60 12.10 7.85
N GLN A 107 6.78 12.37 8.43
CA GLN A 107 6.89 12.62 9.87
C GLN A 107 6.17 13.91 10.27
N LYS A 108 6.33 14.95 9.49
CA LYS A 108 5.66 16.24 9.71
C LYS A 108 4.15 16.11 9.52
N GLN A 109 3.74 15.34 8.54
CA GLN A 109 2.33 15.11 8.22
C GLN A 109 1.63 14.24 9.28
N GLY A 110 2.37 13.34 9.93
CA GLY A 110 1.82 12.41 10.92
C GLY A 110 1.12 11.21 10.32
N ALA A 111 1.32 10.95 9.04
CA ALA A 111 0.70 9.83 8.33
C ALA A 111 1.45 9.57 7.03
N VAL A 112 1.27 8.36 6.49
CA VAL A 112 1.76 7.98 5.17
C VAL A 112 0.56 7.62 4.32
N PHE A 113 0.48 8.15 3.12
CA PHE A 113 -0.59 7.80 2.17
C PHE A 113 -0.06 6.82 1.14
N THR A 114 -0.92 5.91 0.69
CA THR A 114 -0.64 5.07 -0.48
C THR A 114 -1.67 5.39 -1.54
N LYS A 115 -1.20 5.84 -2.70
CA LYS A 115 -2.03 6.18 -3.85
C LYS A 115 -1.85 5.11 -4.91
N ILE A 116 -2.93 4.42 -5.24
CA ILE A 116 -2.91 3.33 -6.22
C ILE A 116 -3.64 3.83 -7.46
N THR A 117 -2.95 3.82 -8.60
CA THR A 117 -3.46 4.40 -9.82
C THR A 117 -3.12 3.55 -11.05
N ASN A 118 -3.74 3.85 -12.18
CA ASN A 118 -3.39 3.28 -13.47
C ASN A 118 -2.36 4.16 -14.16
N LEU A 119 -1.85 3.70 -15.31
CA LEU A 119 -0.75 4.38 -16.01
C LEU A 119 -1.08 5.82 -16.40
N ASP A 120 -2.29 6.09 -16.86
CA ASP A 120 -2.69 7.44 -17.26
C ASP A 120 -3.26 8.28 -16.11
N GLN A 121 -3.27 7.72 -14.90
CA GLN A 121 -3.74 8.37 -13.68
C GLN A 121 -5.19 8.86 -13.76
N SER A 122 -6.01 8.22 -14.59
CA SER A 122 -7.43 8.54 -14.72
C SER A 122 -8.27 8.08 -13.53
N ARG A 123 -7.77 7.11 -12.77
CA ARG A 123 -8.42 6.60 -11.55
C ARG A 123 -7.38 6.46 -10.46
N GLN A 124 -7.77 6.79 -9.23
CA GLN A 124 -6.87 6.70 -8.09
C GLN A 124 -7.63 6.33 -6.83
N TYR A 125 -7.06 5.41 -6.06
CA TYR A 125 -7.50 5.08 -4.71
C TYR A 125 -6.41 5.49 -3.74
N SER A 126 -6.81 6.03 -2.59
CA SER A 126 -5.87 6.51 -1.59
C SER A 126 -6.19 5.89 -0.25
N PHE A 127 -5.18 5.32 0.39
CA PHE A 127 -5.30 4.78 1.75
C PHE A 127 -4.37 5.56 2.67
N CYS A 128 -4.83 5.82 3.88
CA CYS A 128 -4.07 6.56 4.89
C CYS A 128 -3.58 5.61 5.98
N HIS A 129 -2.29 5.69 6.29
CA HIS A 129 -1.65 4.89 7.33
C HIS A 129 -1.19 5.82 8.44
N SER A 130 -1.77 5.70 9.61
CA SER A 130 -1.69 6.67 10.68
C SER A 130 -0.38 6.71 11.47
N ASP A 131 0.52 5.76 11.28
CA ASP A 131 1.76 5.67 12.05
C ASP A 131 2.99 5.74 11.14
N PRO A 132 3.48 6.97 10.85
CA PRO A 132 4.62 7.11 9.93
C PRO A 132 5.91 6.50 10.47
N ALA A 133 6.04 6.32 11.78
CA ALA A 133 7.23 5.69 12.36
C ALA A 133 7.46 4.28 11.85
N LEU A 134 6.41 3.58 11.45
CA LEU A 134 6.54 2.22 10.90
C LEU A 134 7.23 2.20 9.53
N PHE A 135 7.24 3.33 8.81
CA PHE A 135 7.76 3.43 7.45
C PHE A 135 9.14 4.08 7.37
N VAL A 136 9.70 4.55 8.48
CA VAL A 136 11.02 5.22 8.47
C VAL A 136 12.06 4.33 9.12
N PRO A 137 13.36 4.59 8.82
CA PRO A 137 14.46 3.81 9.40
C PRO A 137 14.52 3.79 10.90
#